data_c233dd8f66e0bb4385015a0ae67f4777
#
_entry.id   c233dd8f66e0bb4385015a0ae67f4777
#
_cell.length_a   1.000
_cell.length_b   1.000
_cell.length_c   1.000
_cell.angle_alpha   90.00
_cell.angle_beta   90.00
_cell.angle_gamma   90.00
#
_symmetry.space_group_name_H-M   'P 1'
#
loop_
_entity.id
_entity.type
_entity.pdbx_description
1 polymer ?
#
loop_
_entity_poly.entity_id
_entity_poly.type
_entity_poly.pdbx_seq_one_letter_code
_entity_poly.pdbx_strand_id
1 'polypeptide(L)'
;MTTLVSLENVSVSFGQRRVLSDVSLELRPGKILTLLGPNGAGKSTLVRVVLGLVAPDEGLIKRNGQLRIGYVPQKLYLDTTLPLTVSRFLRLRPGTQKTDILPALKRVQAGHLIDAPCKSCPAVKPSAFC
;
A
#
# COMPACT_ATOMS: atom_id res chain seq x y z
N MET A 1 -12.08 -5.39 -22.60
CA MET A 1 -12.07 -5.41 -21.13
C MET A 1 -10.99 -4.46 -20.64
N THR A 2 -11.30 -3.59 -19.72
CA THR A 2 -10.37 -2.54 -19.28
C THR A 2 -9.41 -3.11 -18.24
N THR A 3 -8.14 -3.27 -18.58
CA THR A 3 -7.09 -3.64 -17.60
C THR A 3 -6.64 -2.37 -16.87
N LEU A 4 -6.54 -2.41 -15.54
CA LEU A 4 -6.05 -1.28 -14.75
C LEU A 4 -4.53 -1.17 -14.81
N VAL A 5 -3.85 -2.29 -14.61
CA VAL A 5 -2.39 -2.41 -14.69
C VAL A 5 -2.06 -3.76 -15.30
N SER A 6 -1.13 -3.79 -16.25
CA SER A 6 -0.51 -5.03 -16.73
C SER A 6 1.01 -4.94 -16.62
N LEU A 7 1.60 -6.04 -16.22
CA LEU A 7 3.03 -6.30 -16.22
C LEU A 7 3.32 -7.38 -17.24
N GLU A 8 4.32 -7.18 -18.09
CA GLU A 8 4.75 -8.12 -19.12
C GLU A 8 6.25 -8.38 -18.94
N ASN A 9 6.61 -9.61 -18.58
CA ASN A 9 7.99 -10.08 -18.44
C ASN A 9 8.87 -9.20 -17.55
N VAL A 10 8.31 -8.72 -16.43
CA VAL A 10 8.97 -7.77 -15.56
C VAL A 10 10.00 -8.47 -14.68
N SER A 11 11.23 -7.94 -14.70
CA SER A 11 12.33 -8.37 -13.84
C SER A 11 12.87 -7.19 -13.04
N VAL A 12 13.26 -7.43 -11.79
CA VAL A 12 13.84 -6.44 -10.88
C VAL A 12 14.99 -7.04 -10.10
N SER A 13 16.11 -6.32 -10.07
CA SER A 13 17.30 -6.68 -9.31
C SER A 13 17.71 -5.55 -8.36
N PHE A 14 18.29 -5.90 -7.23
CA PHE A 14 18.94 -4.96 -6.32
C PHE A 14 20.40 -5.36 -6.18
N GLY A 15 21.28 -4.60 -6.82
CA GLY A 15 22.68 -4.97 -6.97
C GLY A 15 22.81 -6.29 -7.76
N GLN A 16 23.47 -7.28 -7.19
CA GLN A 16 23.62 -8.60 -7.83
C GLN A 16 22.46 -9.58 -7.56
N ARG A 17 21.48 -9.18 -6.77
CA ARG A 17 20.37 -10.05 -6.39
C ARG A 17 19.15 -9.77 -7.25
N ARG A 18 18.80 -10.72 -8.12
CA ARG A 18 17.52 -10.71 -8.84
C ARG A 18 16.39 -11.08 -7.88
N VAL A 19 15.40 -10.19 -7.72
CA VAL A 19 14.29 -10.34 -6.78
C VAL A 19 13.00 -10.72 -7.50
N LEU A 20 12.79 -10.19 -8.69
CA LEU A 20 11.70 -10.58 -9.59
C LEU A 20 12.30 -11.05 -10.90
N SER A 21 11.79 -12.15 -11.42
CA SER A 21 12.22 -12.74 -12.69
C SER A 21 11.00 -13.03 -13.55
N ASP A 22 10.93 -12.36 -14.69
CA ASP A 22 9.95 -12.64 -15.76
C ASP A 22 8.49 -12.69 -15.26
N VAL A 23 8.10 -11.72 -14.43
CA VAL A 23 6.77 -11.69 -13.83
C VAL A 23 5.78 -11.02 -14.76
N SER A 24 4.71 -11.74 -15.10
CA SER A 24 3.59 -11.21 -15.88
C SER A 24 2.30 -11.32 -15.07
N LEU A 25 1.51 -10.25 -15.02
CA LEU A 25 0.22 -10.22 -14.33
C LEU A 25 -0.69 -9.12 -14.86
N GLU A 26 -1.98 -9.27 -14.65
CA GLU A 26 -2.99 -8.28 -14.94
C GLU A 26 -3.86 -7.96 -13.74
N LEU A 27 -4.09 -6.67 -13.49
CA LEU A 27 -5.08 -6.18 -12.54
C LEU A 27 -6.29 -5.64 -13.30
N ARG A 28 -7.47 -6.21 -12.98
CA ARG A 28 -8.74 -5.84 -13.61
C ARG A 28 -9.69 -5.22 -12.58
N PRO A 29 -10.61 -4.33 -13.01
CA PRO A 29 -11.63 -3.78 -12.12
C PRO A 29 -12.46 -4.88 -11.44
N GLY A 30 -12.79 -4.68 -10.16
CA GLY A 30 -13.61 -5.61 -9.39
C GLY A 30 -12.97 -6.96 -9.08
N LYS A 31 -11.68 -7.14 -9.35
CA LYS A 31 -10.95 -8.38 -9.01
C LYS A 31 -9.98 -8.15 -7.86
N ILE A 32 -9.80 -9.18 -7.04
CA ILE A 32 -8.80 -9.23 -5.99
C ILE A 32 -7.67 -10.12 -6.47
N LEU A 33 -6.44 -9.61 -6.41
CA LEU A 33 -5.23 -10.38 -6.65
C LEU A 33 -4.51 -10.60 -5.33
N THR A 34 -4.26 -11.85 -4.99
CA THR A 34 -3.54 -12.22 -3.76
C THR A 34 -2.15 -12.73 -4.11
N LEU A 35 -1.13 -12.22 -3.40
CA LEU A 35 0.24 -12.67 -3.54
C LEU A 35 0.59 -13.59 -2.36
N LEU A 36 0.88 -14.84 -2.65
CA LEU A 36 1.29 -15.85 -1.68
C LEU A 36 2.75 -16.24 -1.90
N GLY A 37 3.43 -16.55 -0.83
CA GLY A 37 4.82 -17.01 -0.89
C GLY A 37 5.60 -16.70 0.39
N PRO A 38 6.80 -17.30 0.55
CA PRO A 38 7.64 -17.11 1.72
C PRO A 38 8.14 -15.68 1.87
N ASN A 39 8.69 -15.36 3.04
CA ASN A 39 9.37 -14.08 3.25
C ASN A 39 10.61 -14.00 2.35
N GLY A 40 10.82 -12.84 1.74
CA GLY A 40 11.92 -12.64 0.79
C GLY A 40 11.64 -13.08 -0.65
N ALA A 41 10.44 -13.60 -0.96
CA ALA A 41 10.04 -14.00 -2.32
C ALA A 41 9.75 -12.84 -3.28
N GLY A 42 10.02 -11.58 -2.89
CA GLY A 42 9.79 -10.42 -3.76
C GLY A 42 8.37 -9.83 -3.75
N LYS A 43 7.45 -10.35 -2.93
CA LYS A 43 6.05 -9.85 -2.88
C LYS A 43 5.94 -8.34 -2.69
N SER A 44 6.67 -7.79 -1.72
CA SER A 44 6.66 -6.34 -1.45
C SER A 44 7.29 -5.55 -2.59
N THR A 45 8.29 -6.10 -3.27
CA THR A 45 8.90 -5.50 -4.45
C THR A 45 7.90 -5.46 -5.60
N LEU A 46 7.19 -6.57 -5.85
CA LEU A 46 6.16 -6.63 -6.88
C LEU A 46 5.04 -5.59 -6.64
N VAL A 47 4.56 -5.46 -5.39
CA VAL A 47 3.59 -4.42 -5.03
C VAL A 47 4.14 -3.02 -5.35
N ARG A 48 5.38 -2.72 -4.98
CA ARG A 48 6.02 -1.43 -5.28
C ARG A 48 6.17 -1.17 -6.76
N VAL A 49 6.46 -2.20 -7.55
CA VAL A 49 6.52 -2.12 -9.02
C VAL A 49 5.14 -1.81 -9.61
N VAL A 50 4.10 -2.52 -9.18
CA VAL A 50 2.71 -2.26 -9.58
C VAL A 50 2.29 -0.82 -9.26
N LEU A 51 2.67 -0.31 -8.08
CA LEU A 51 2.39 1.06 -7.64
C LEU A 51 3.22 2.13 -8.36
N GLY A 52 4.29 1.75 -9.07
CA GLY A 52 5.20 2.67 -9.72
C GLY A 52 6.25 3.30 -8.80
N LEU A 53 6.44 2.72 -7.61
CA LEU A 53 7.47 3.15 -6.66
C LEU A 53 8.85 2.58 -6.97
N VAL A 54 8.90 1.52 -7.76
CA VAL A 54 10.12 0.88 -8.25
C VAL A 54 9.98 0.68 -9.75
N ALA A 55 10.96 1.13 -10.51
CA ALA A 55 11.04 0.86 -11.94
C ALA A 55 11.60 -0.56 -12.17
N PRO A 56 11.10 -1.30 -13.16
CA PRO A 56 11.68 -2.58 -13.54
C PRO A 56 13.00 -2.37 -14.30
N ASP A 57 13.89 -3.35 -14.23
CA ASP A 57 15.10 -3.40 -15.05
C ASP A 57 14.78 -3.90 -16.45
N GLU A 58 13.84 -4.84 -16.55
CA GLU A 58 13.38 -5.46 -17.79
C GLU A 58 11.87 -5.61 -17.78
N GLY A 59 11.27 -5.70 -18.96
CA GLY A 59 9.84 -5.87 -19.15
C GLY A 59 9.07 -4.56 -19.30
N LEU A 60 7.76 -4.67 -19.37
CA LEU A 60 6.89 -3.53 -19.62
C LEU A 60 5.77 -3.44 -18.60
N ILE A 61 5.48 -2.22 -18.15
CA ILE A 61 4.34 -1.92 -17.28
C ILE A 61 3.41 -0.96 -18.00
N LYS A 62 2.18 -1.39 -18.19
CA LYS A 62 1.11 -0.54 -18.74
C LYS A 62 0.12 -0.21 -17.63
N ARG A 63 -0.21 1.07 -17.47
CA ARG A 63 -1.23 1.57 -16.53
C ARG A 63 -2.29 2.31 -17.32
N ASN A 64 -3.55 2.02 -17.01
CA ASN A 64 -4.65 2.67 -17.70
C ASN A 64 -4.99 4.00 -17.04
N GLY A 65 -4.74 5.11 -17.75
CA GLY A 65 -5.17 6.45 -17.35
C GLY A 65 -4.69 6.91 -15.98
N GLN A 66 -5.48 7.77 -15.35
CA GLN A 66 -5.20 8.28 -14.00
C GLN A 66 -5.84 7.34 -12.95
N LEU A 67 -5.06 6.40 -12.46
CA LEU A 67 -5.51 5.51 -11.39
C LEU A 67 -5.43 6.23 -10.03
N ARG A 68 -6.51 6.13 -9.26
CA ARG A 68 -6.51 6.54 -7.85
C ARG A 68 -6.01 5.36 -7.02
N ILE A 69 -4.77 5.47 -6.55
CA ILE A 69 -4.09 4.38 -5.83
C ILE A 69 -4.12 4.67 -4.33
N GLY A 70 -4.54 3.69 -3.53
CA GLY A 70 -4.35 3.65 -2.09
C GLY A 70 -3.33 2.58 -1.73
N TYR A 71 -2.35 2.92 -0.93
CA TYR A 71 -1.34 1.99 -0.45
C TYR A 71 -1.31 1.94 1.08
N VAL A 72 -1.44 0.75 1.64
CA VAL A 72 -1.31 0.51 3.08
C VAL A 72 -0.06 -0.35 3.30
N PRO A 73 1.04 0.22 3.84
CA PRO A 73 2.25 -0.53 4.14
C PRO A 73 2.02 -1.48 5.31
N GLN A 74 2.74 -2.61 5.33
CA GLN A 74 2.68 -3.58 6.43
C GLN A 74 3.13 -2.98 7.76
N LYS A 75 4.11 -2.07 7.73
CA LYS A 75 4.58 -1.31 8.90
C LYS A 75 4.66 0.17 8.52
N LEU A 76 4.07 1.00 9.34
CA LEU A 76 4.20 2.44 9.25
C LEU A 76 5.16 2.89 10.36
N TYR A 77 6.35 3.32 9.99
CA TYR A 77 7.31 3.91 10.91
C TYR A 77 7.00 5.39 11.05
N LEU A 78 6.39 5.77 12.16
CA LEU A 78 6.22 7.16 12.53
C LEU A 78 7.27 7.50 13.59
N ASP A 79 7.95 8.60 13.39
CA ASP A 79 8.87 9.12 14.41
C ASP A 79 8.08 9.45 15.68
N THR A 80 8.46 8.83 16.79
CA THR A 80 7.77 8.98 18.07
C THR A 80 7.95 10.37 18.67
N THR A 81 8.90 11.17 18.17
CA THR A 81 9.11 12.55 18.58
C THR A 81 8.12 13.52 17.96
N LEU A 82 7.48 13.14 16.84
CA LEU A 82 6.51 13.98 16.18
C LEU A 82 5.17 14.00 16.96
N PRO A 83 4.67 15.19 17.36
CA PRO A 83 3.37 15.33 18.00
C PRO A 83 2.24 15.20 16.95
N LEU A 84 2.09 14.01 16.37
CA LEU A 84 1.16 13.75 15.28
C LEU A 84 -0.08 13.05 15.80
N THR A 85 -1.23 13.69 15.69
CA THR A 85 -2.53 13.07 15.96
C THR A 85 -3.07 12.38 14.71
N VAL A 86 -4.01 11.45 14.88
CA VAL A 86 -4.67 10.76 13.77
C VAL A 86 -5.29 11.77 12.79
N SER A 87 -5.95 12.80 13.29
CA SER A 87 -6.53 13.86 12.46
C SER A 87 -5.46 14.59 11.63
N ARG A 88 -4.34 14.96 12.24
CA ARG A 88 -3.23 15.61 11.51
C ARG A 88 -2.59 14.68 10.48
N PHE A 89 -2.37 13.43 10.84
CA PHE A 89 -1.81 12.43 9.93
C PHE A 89 -2.68 12.25 8.68
N LEU A 90 -3.99 12.09 8.84
CA LEU A 90 -4.90 11.92 7.71
C LEU A 90 -4.99 13.16 6.81
N ARG A 91 -4.71 14.34 7.33
CA ARG A 91 -4.64 15.60 6.56
C ARG A 91 -3.38 15.74 5.71
N LEU A 92 -2.35 14.92 5.93
CA LEU A 92 -1.15 14.93 5.08
C LEU A 92 -1.45 14.48 3.64
N ARG A 93 -2.55 13.77 3.42
CA ARG A 93 -2.98 13.42 2.07
C ARG A 93 -3.49 14.67 1.34
N PRO A 94 -2.92 15.02 0.18
CA PRO A 94 -3.39 16.15 -0.63
C PRO A 94 -4.89 16.02 -0.95
N GLY A 95 -5.62 17.13 -0.83
CA GLY A 95 -7.06 17.19 -1.12
C GLY A 95 -7.98 16.68 0.00
N THR A 96 -7.45 16.21 1.14
CA THR A 96 -8.29 15.79 2.28
C THR A 96 -8.74 17.02 3.06
N GLN A 97 -10.05 17.19 3.19
CA GLN A 97 -10.64 18.23 4.04
C GLN A 97 -10.86 17.70 5.46
N LYS A 98 -10.90 18.65 6.43
CA LYS A 98 -11.16 18.30 7.84
C LYS A 98 -12.51 17.59 8.02
N THR A 99 -13.50 17.95 7.20
CA THR A 99 -14.84 17.37 7.18
C THR A 99 -14.89 15.92 6.75
N ASP A 100 -13.90 15.43 6.00
CA ASP A 100 -13.88 14.07 5.46
C ASP A 100 -13.34 13.03 6.46
N ILE A 101 -12.57 13.51 7.44
CA ILE A 101 -11.81 12.64 8.36
C ILE A 101 -12.74 11.87 9.29
N LEU A 102 -13.65 12.56 9.97
CA LEU A 102 -14.53 11.92 10.94
C LEU A 102 -15.47 10.87 10.30
N PRO A 103 -16.11 11.16 9.14
CA PRO A 103 -16.89 10.14 8.44
C PRO A 103 -16.05 8.94 8.02
N ALA A 104 -14.83 9.14 7.53
CA ALA A 104 -13.93 8.06 7.16
C ALA A 104 -13.55 7.18 8.35
N LEU A 105 -13.20 7.79 9.49
CA LEU A 105 -12.90 7.08 10.73
C LEU A 105 -14.10 6.31 11.28
N LYS A 106 -15.32 6.87 11.20
CA LYS A 106 -16.54 6.18 11.62
C LYS A 106 -16.80 4.92 10.81
N ARG A 107 -16.52 4.93 9.50
CA ARG A 107 -16.66 3.74 8.63
C ARG A 107 -15.82 2.56 9.07
N VAL A 108 -14.69 2.80 9.73
CA VAL A 108 -13.79 1.77 10.28
C VAL A 108 -13.90 1.66 11.81
N GLN A 109 -14.96 2.24 12.40
CA GLN A 109 -15.24 2.23 13.85
C GLN A 109 -14.14 2.86 14.71
N ALA A 110 -13.34 3.74 14.14
CA ALA A 110 -12.21 4.41 14.78
C ALA A 110 -12.46 5.92 15.05
N GLY A 111 -13.70 6.38 15.00
CA GLY A 111 -14.05 7.80 15.18
C GLY A 111 -13.60 8.38 16.51
N HIS A 112 -13.54 7.56 17.58
CA HIS A 112 -13.06 7.96 18.91
C HIS A 112 -11.56 8.26 18.96
N LEU A 113 -10.78 7.84 17.95
CA LEU A 113 -9.34 8.03 17.88
C LEU A 113 -8.90 9.30 17.14
N ILE A 114 -9.81 10.15 16.72
CA ILE A 114 -9.52 11.31 15.88
C ILE A 114 -8.43 12.22 16.45
N ASP A 115 -8.42 12.44 17.76
CA ASP A 115 -7.44 13.28 18.45
C ASP A 115 -6.35 12.45 19.17
N ALA A 116 -6.40 11.13 19.04
CA ALA A 116 -5.39 10.26 19.63
C ALA A 116 -4.02 10.48 18.97
N PRO A 117 -2.92 10.43 19.74
CA PRO A 117 -1.58 10.48 19.17
C PRO A 117 -1.31 9.20 18.37
N CYS A 118 -0.71 9.32 17.19
CA CYS A 118 -0.38 8.18 16.34
C CYS A 118 0.57 7.15 16.99
N LYS A 119 1.25 7.52 18.07
CA LYS A 119 2.08 6.62 18.89
C LYS A 119 1.28 5.53 19.61
N SER A 120 0.02 5.79 19.91
CA SER A 120 -0.85 4.94 20.73
C SER A 120 -1.70 3.97 19.92
N CYS A 121 -1.56 3.93 18.58
CA CYS A 121 -2.21 2.89 17.81
C CYS A 121 -1.56 1.56 18.16
N PRO A 122 -2.20 0.70 18.99
CA PRO A 122 -1.65 -0.61 19.27
C PRO A 122 -1.58 -1.35 17.94
N ALA A 123 -0.40 -1.85 17.59
CA ALA A 123 -0.32 -2.88 16.57
C ALA A 123 -1.34 -3.94 16.99
N VAL A 124 -2.31 -4.22 16.12
CA VAL A 124 -3.28 -5.30 16.35
C VAL A 124 -2.45 -6.55 16.62
N LYS A 125 -2.39 -6.98 17.86
CA LYS A 125 -1.76 -8.25 18.22
C LYS A 125 -2.56 -9.32 17.49
N PRO A 126 -1.94 -10.18 16.69
CA PRO A 126 -2.60 -11.33 16.09
C PRO A 126 -2.79 -12.39 17.17
N SER A 127 -3.66 -12.13 18.12
CA SER A 127 -3.98 -13.08 19.19
C SER A 127 -5.48 -13.01 19.49
N ALA A 128 -6.28 -13.49 18.55
CA ALA A 128 -7.64 -13.94 18.80
C ALA A 128 -8.10 -14.82 17.64
N PHE A 129 -7.42 -15.93 17.45
CA PHE A 129 -8.02 -17.13 16.91
C PHE A 129 -7.65 -18.27 17.86
N CYS A 130 -8.48 -18.49 18.85
CA CYS A 130 -8.80 -19.80 19.39
C CYS A 130 -10.07 -20.28 18.72
#